data_eb8d7e33d1276f153ae8a75c501b7e68
#
_entry.id   eb8d7e33d1276f153ae8a75c501b7e68
#
_cell.length_a   1.000
_cell.length_b   1.000
_cell.length_c   1.000
_cell.angle_alpha   90.00
_cell.angle_beta   90.00
_cell.angle_gamma   90.00
#
_symmetry.space_group_name_H-M   'P 1'
#
loop_
_entity.id
_entity.type
_entity.pdbx_description
1 polymer ?
#
loop_
_entity_poly.entity_id
_entity_poly.type
_entity_poly.pdbx_seq_one_letter_code
_entity_poly.pdbx_strand_id
1 'polypeptide(L)'
;MPQNFYVNPATGSDTNAGSQQAPFKTITQALKQATIGAKIQLADGNYNTASGEAFPLSVGAGVIVVGNEANKGSSIVIEGSGNYLSRTFAGQNVTFVLLNSAELRGVTVTNLASRGSAVWIESSTPIVANSTFTKSKREGVFATGDANPVIQGNVFSENAANGIAIAKNSKGQIQGNVCVKTGYGIAISETASPTLIDNKFTENRSGIIISGDARPVLRNNLSESNTDDGLTIISNALPDIGSTNNPGGNIFRNNGKFDLQNAGSNKLVSLGNQINPAKVTGKVEFADSPTPTPTPTPTPTPTPTPTPTPIPVPIPTPTPTPTPTPTPTPAPSDLTDISNHWAAAFIRELVKLDIIKGFPDRTFKPDATMTRAQYAALLVKAFNPPSKRTANKFKDVPTNFWAFQVIQQAYQGQYLSGFPDGSFRPNQNIQRVQVIVSLVNGLGLSATGATAKQSYDDQAKIPDYAKDEVITATQKQIIVNHPNLKQLNPTRDATRGEVAALVYQALVDAKRVAAINSAYIVAG
;
A
#
# COMPACT_ATOMS: atom_id res chain seq x y z
N MET A 1 -30.82 -7.27 -1.42
CA MET A 1 -29.55 -7.88 -1.01
C MET A 1 -28.61 -7.81 -2.20
N PRO A 2 -27.31 -7.60 -2.02
CA PRO A 2 -26.38 -7.62 -3.13
C PRO A 2 -26.42 -9.00 -3.79
N GLN A 3 -26.50 -9.02 -5.13
CA GLN A 3 -26.48 -10.25 -5.91
C GLN A 3 -25.07 -10.86 -5.93
N ASN A 4 -24.94 -12.15 -5.65
CA ASN A 4 -23.69 -12.88 -5.82
C ASN A 4 -23.84 -13.87 -6.96
N PHE A 5 -23.04 -13.70 -8.00
CA PHE A 5 -22.93 -14.64 -9.12
C PHE A 5 -21.61 -15.41 -9.04
N TYR A 6 -21.66 -16.66 -9.46
CA TYR A 6 -20.50 -17.54 -9.55
C TYR A 6 -20.32 -17.96 -11.02
N VAL A 7 -19.07 -17.92 -11.47
CA VAL A 7 -18.70 -18.28 -12.84
C VAL A 7 -17.62 -19.34 -12.81
N ASN A 8 -17.85 -20.42 -13.54
CA ASN A 8 -16.89 -21.52 -13.67
C ASN A 8 -16.82 -21.96 -15.15
N PRO A 9 -15.70 -21.74 -15.84
CA PRO A 9 -15.59 -22.02 -17.28
C PRO A 9 -15.59 -23.50 -17.61
N ALA A 10 -15.27 -24.38 -16.61
CA ALA A 10 -15.18 -25.84 -16.81
C ALA A 10 -16.51 -26.55 -16.54
N THR A 11 -17.25 -26.14 -15.48
CA THR A 11 -18.45 -26.86 -15.02
C THR A 11 -19.73 -26.05 -15.11
N GLY A 12 -19.64 -24.76 -15.41
CA GLY A 12 -20.78 -23.86 -15.50
C GLY A 12 -21.57 -23.99 -16.80
N SER A 13 -22.77 -23.42 -16.78
CA SER A 13 -23.62 -23.24 -17.97
C SER A 13 -24.29 -21.89 -17.93
N ASP A 14 -24.36 -21.18 -19.05
CA ASP A 14 -25.00 -19.88 -19.13
C ASP A 14 -26.54 -19.95 -19.06
N THR A 15 -27.11 -21.16 -19.02
CA THR A 15 -28.51 -21.42 -18.72
C THR A 15 -28.80 -21.61 -17.22
N ASN A 16 -27.75 -21.70 -16.40
CA ASN A 16 -27.86 -21.82 -14.95
C ASN A 16 -28.31 -20.52 -14.28
N ALA A 17 -28.62 -20.58 -12.98
CA ALA A 17 -29.01 -19.43 -12.18
C ALA A 17 -27.85 -18.53 -11.72
N GLY A 18 -26.59 -18.95 -11.95
CA GLY A 18 -25.42 -18.21 -11.48
C GLY A 18 -25.14 -18.36 -9.98
N SER A 19 -25.75 -19.33 -9.31
CA SER A 19 -25.46 -19.64 -7.90
C SER A 19 -24.15 -20.45 -7.78
N GLN A 20 -23.66 -20.63 -6.57
CA GLN A 20 -22.46 -21.42 -6.32
C GLN A 20 -22.61 -22.88 -6.75
N GLN A 21 -23.81 -23.46 -6.62
CA GLN A 21 -24.12 -24.84 -7.00
C GLN A 21 -24.47 -24.99 -8.49
N ALA A 22 -24.90 -23.91 -9.13
CA ALA A 22 -25.25 -23.84 -10.54
C ALA A 22 -24.63 -22.57 -11.18
N PRO A 23 -23.28 -22.53 -11.34
CA PRO A 23 -22.59 -21.34 -11.81
C PRO A 23 -22.84 -21.06 -13.29
N PHE A 24 -22.72 -19.83 -13.72
CA PHE A 24 -22.60 -19.47 -15.13
C PHE A 24 -21.29 -20.04 -15.71
N LYS A 25 -21.26 -20.23 -17.01
CA LYS A 25 -20.05 -20.62 -17.71
C LYS A 25 -19.15 -19.43 -17.99
N THR A 26 -19.76 -18.27 -18.31
CA THR A 26 -19.04 -17.09 -18.80
C THR A 26 -19.21 -15.87 -17.90
N ILE A 27 -18.17 -15.05 -17.82
CA ILE A 27 -18.22 -13.70 -17.24
C ILE A 27 -19.22 -12.85 -18.01
N THR A 28 -19.25 -13.01 -19.33
CA THR A 28 -20.19 -12.35 -20.24
C THR A 28 -21.65 -12.50 -19.79
N GLN A 29 -22.06 -13.72 -19.43
CA GLN A 29 -23.43 -13.97 -18.95
C GLN A 29 -23.67 -13.37 -17.58
N ALA A 30 -22.70 -13.48 -16.67
CA ALA A 30 -22.80 -12.88 -15.35
C ALA A 30 -22.93 -11.35 -15.43
N LEU A 31 -22.17 -10.68 -16.29
CA LEU A 31 -22.25 -9.23 -16.49
C LEU A 31 -23.58 -8.77 -17.08
N LYS A 32 -24.25 -9.58 -17.91
CA LYS A 32 -25.60 -9.27 -18.42
C LYS A 32 -26.67 -9.26 -17.32
N GLN A 33 -26.47 -10.03 -16.26
CA GLN A 33 -27.40 -10.16 -15.14
C GLN A 33 -27.05 -9.21 -13.97
N ALA A 34 -25.80 -8.73 -13.93
CA ALA A 34 -25.29 -7.96 -12.81
C ALA A 34 -25.90 -6.57 -12.76
N THR A 35 -26.34 -6.17 -11.59
CA THR A 35 -26.77 -4.81 -11.27
C THR A 35 -25.80 -4.17 -10.27
N ILE A 36 -25.97 -2.88 -9.97
CA ILE A 36 -25.15 -2.16 -8.98
C ILE A 36 -25.07 -2.94 -7.66
N GLY A 37 -23.85 -3.16 -7.16
CA GLY A 37 -23.58 -3.92 -5.94
C GLY A 37 -23.46 -5.44 -6.17
N ALA A 38 -23.64 -5.93 -7.39
CA ALA A 38 -23.44 -7.35 -7.70
C ALA A 38 -21.96 -7.73 -7.61
N LYS A 39 -21.69 -8.91 -7.03
CA LYS A 39 -20.37 -9.53 -6.98
C LYS A 39 -20.34 -10.76 -7.88
N ILE A 40 -19.41 -10.80 -8.83
CA ILE A 40 -19.16 -11.93 -9.73
C ILE A 40 -17.88 -12.62 -9.26
N GLN A 41 -18.03 -13.80 -8.66
CA GLN A 41 -16.92 -14.63 -8.18
C GLN A 41 -16.50 -15.59 -9.28
N LEU A 42 -15.21 -15.53 -9.66
CA LEU A 42 -14.63 -16.39 -10.70
C LEU A 42 -13.95 -17.61 -10.08
N ALA A 43 -14.17 -18.78 -10.64
CA ALA A 43 -13.40 -19.99 -10.36
C ALA A 43 -12.10 -20.00 -11.19
N ASP A 44 -11.16 -20.84 -10.77
CA ASP A 44 -9.93 -21.09 -11.53
C ASP A 44 -10.26 -21.59 -12.95
N GLY A 45 -9.52 -21.12 -13.94
CA GLY A 45 -9.68 -21.50 -15.32
C GLY A 45 -9.33 -20.42 -16.33
N ASN A 46 -9.55 -20.76 -17.62
CA ASN A 46 -9.28 -19.86 -18.73
C ASN A 46 -10.60 -19.32 -19.29
N TYR A 47 -10.71 -18.01 -19.35
CA TYR A 47 -11.84 -17.25 -19.84
C TYR A 47 -11.44 -16.57 -21.15
N ASN A 48 -11.88 -17.11 -22.28
CA ASN A 48 -11.56 -16.61 -23.61
C ASN A 48 -12.71 -16.88 -24.59
N THR A 49 -12.54 -16.49 -25.84
CA THR A 49 -13.56 -16.72 -26.88
C THR A 49 -13.90 -18.21 -27.06
N ALA A 50 -12.92 -19.12 -26.90
CA ALA A 50 -13.17 -20.56 -27.01
C ALA A 50 -13.99 -21.09 -25.80
N SER A 51 -13.88 -20.50 -24.63
CA SER A 51 -14.74 -20.82 -23.48
C SER A 51 -16.13 -20.16 -23.55
N GLY A 52 -16.39 -19.30 -24.53
CA GLY A 52 -17.68 -18.63 -24.78
C GLY A 52 -17.74 -17.16 -24.40
N GLU A 53 -16.62 -16.54 -23.99
CA GLU A 53 -16.60 -15.12 -23.67
C GLU A 53 -16.78 -14.23 -24.92
N ALA A 54 -17.52 -13.14 -24.76
CA ALA A 54 -17.68 -12.08 -25.75
C ALA A 54 -17.00 -10.79 -25.26
N PHE A 55 -16.00 -10.33 -25.99
CA PHE A 55 -15.21 -9.14 -25.64
C PHE A 55 -15.63 -7.87 -26.40
N PRO A 56 -15.46 -6.66 -25.83
CA PRO A 56 -14.89 -6.43 -24.49
C PRO A 56 -15.88 -6.77 -23.37
N LEU A 57 -15.34 -7.18 -22.22
CA LEU A 57 -16.11 -7.38 -21.01
C LEU A 57 -16.33 -5.99 -20.35
N SER A 58 -17.55 -5.49 -20.44
CA SER A 58 -17.92 -4.20 -19.84
C SER A 58 -18.43 -4.40 -18.43
N VAL A 59 -17.65 -3.99 -17.43
CA VAL A 59 -18.03 -4.08 -16.01
C VAL A 59 -18.85 -2.84 -15.65
N GLY A 60 -20.12 -3.04 -15.39
CA GLY A 60 -21.10 -1.99 -15.08
C GLY A 60 -20.77 -1.23 -13.80
N ALA A 61 -21.40 -0.05 -13.62
CA ALA A 61 -21.17 0.77 -12.45
C ALA A 61 -21.48 0.01 -11.14
N GLY A 62 -20.49 0.02 -10.22
CA GLY A 62 -20.61 -0.63 -8.91
C GLY A 62 -20.65 -2.17 -8.95
N VAL A 63 -20.35 -2.81 -10.10
CA VAL A 63 -20.21 -4.27 -10.21
C VAL A 63 -18.80 -4.68 -9.86
N ILE A 64 -18.66 -5.78 -9.10
CA ILE A 64 -17.39 -6.31 -8.63
C ILE A 64 -17.12 -7.65 -9.35
N VAL A 65 -16.05 -7.72 -10.14
CA VAL A 65 -15.50 -8.97 -10.69
C VAL A 65 -14.29 -9.37 -9.86
N VAL A 66 -14.35 -10.52 -9.22
CA VAL A 66 -13.31 -10.96 -8.30
C VAL A 66 -12.94 -12.42 -8.51
N GLY A 67 -11.63 -12.66 -8.61
CA GLY A 67 -11.01 -13.99 -8.64
C GLY A 67 -10.30 -14.28 -7.32
N ASN A 68 -9.02 -14.64 -7.40
CA ASN A 68 -8.17 -14.95 -6.27
C ASN A 68 -7.12 -13.84 -6.05
N GLU A 69 -7.39 -12.94 -5.11
CA GLU A 69 -6.50 -11.82 -4.81
C GLU A 69 -5.18 -12.25 -4.13
N ALA A 70 -5.18 -13.37 -3.40
CA ALA A 70 -4.01 -13.84 -2.66
C ALA A 70 -2.86 -14.25 -3.61
N ASN A 71 -3.18 -14.83 -4.77
CA ASN A 71 -2.20 -15.22 -5.79
C ASN A 71 -2.21 -14.28 -7.01
N LYS A 72 -2.89 -13.11 -6.91
CA LYS A 72 -3.05 -12.13 -7.99
C LYS A 72 -3.64 -12.71 -9.28
N GLY A 73 -4.54 -13.68 -9.12
CA GLY A 73 -5.26 -14.31 -10.22
C GLY A 73 -4.42 -15.26 -11.07
N SER A 74 -3.33 -15.82 -10.58
CA SER A 74 -2.44 -16.69 -11.37
C SER A 74 -3.13 -17.90 -11.98
N SER A 75 -4.22 -18.39 -11.40
CA SER A 75 -5.04 -19.50 -11.89
C SER A 75 -6.32 -19.08 -12.63
N ILE A 76 -6.57 -17.76 -12.75
CA ILE A 76 -7.79 -17.20 -13.39
C ILE A 76 -7.34 -16.32 -14.55
N VAL A 77 -7.23 -16.91 -15.73
CA VAL A 77 -6.65 -16.24 -16.90
C VAL A 77 -7.76 -15.80 -17.85
N ILE A 78 -7.82 -14.50 -18.11
CA ILE A 78 -8.79 -13.87 -19.01
C ILE A 78 -8.02 -13.33 -20.22
N GLU A 79 -8.22 -13.99 -21.37
CA GLU A 79 -7.54 -13.64 -22.60
C GLU A 79 -8.55 -13.33 -23.71
N GLY A 80 -8.49 -12.11 -24.21
CA GLY A 80 -9.34 -11.72 -25.33
C GLY A 80 -9.26 -10.27 -25.71
N SER A 81 -9.92 -9.93 -26.80
CA SER A 81 -9.95 -8.60 -27.35
C SER A 81 -11.28 -8.32 -28.02
N GLY A 82 -11.83 -7.13 -27.79
CA GLY A 82 -13.00 -6.62 -28.46
C GLY A 82 -12.83 -5.17 -28.87
N ASN A 83 -13.56 -4.77 -29.90
CA ASN A 83 -13.56 -3.41 -30.39
C ASN A 83 -14.33 -2.49 -29.42
N TYR A 84 -13.70 -1.40 -29.02
CA TYR A 84 -14.28 -0.36 -28.20
C TYR A 84 -14.08 1.00 -28.86
N LEU A 85 -15.14 1.77 -29.03
CA LEU A 85 -15.05 3.12 -29.54
C LEU A 85 -14.88 4.11 -28.39
N SER A 86 -13.64 4.47 -28.11
CA SER A 86 -13.31 5.46 -27.10
C SER A 86 -13.68 6.87 -27.59
N ARG A 87 -14.24 7.67 -26.69
CA ARG A 87 -14.56 9.09 -26.96
C ARG A 87 -13.31 9.95 -27.03
N THR A 88 -12.21 9.51 -26.41
CA THR A 88 -10.95 10.28 -26.30
C THR A 88 -9.87 9.79 -27.24
N PHE A 89 -9.88 8.52 -27.68
CA PHE A 89 -8.82 7.89 -28.48
C PHE A 89 -9.32 7.07 -29.67
N ALA A 90 -10.57 7.29 -30.12
CA ALA A 90 -11.18 6.57 -31.26
C ALA A 90 -11.21 5.02 -31.03
N GLY A 91 -11.10 4.22 -32.09
CA GLY A 91 -11.19 2.75 -32.00
C GLY A 91 -10.04 2.11 -31.22
N GLN A 92 -10.38 1.29 -30.25
CA GLN A 92 -9.43 0.55 -29.40
C GLN A 92 -9.75 -0.94 -29.38
N ASN A 93 -8.74 -1.77 -29.12
CA ASN A 93 -8.88 -3.20 -28.83
C ASN A 93 -8.68 -3.42 -27.33
N VAL A 94 -9.71 -3.85 -26.62
CA VAL A 94 -9.66 -3.95 -25.16
C VAL A 94 -10.26 -5.27 -24.64
N THR A 95 -9.76 -5.77 -23.54
CA THR A 95 -10.32 -6.94 -22.87
C THR A 95 -11.43 -6.53 -21.91
N PHE A 96 -11.17 -5.53 -21.07
CA PHE A 96 -12.14 -4.96 -20.14
C PHE A 96 -12.37 -3.48 -20.33
N VAL A 97 -13.61 -3.05 -20.18
CA VAL A 97 -14.00 -1.65 -19.96
C VAL A 97 -14.58 -1.53 -18.57
N LEU A 98 -14.06 -0.61 -17.74
CA LEU A 98 -14.52 -0.45 -16.36
C LEU A 98 -15.24 0.88 -16.17
N LEU A 99 -16.49 0.83 -15.69
CA LEU A 99 -17.30 2.01 -15.42
C LEU A 99 -17.12 2.52 -13.97
N ASN A 100 -17.89 3.53 -13.58
CA ASN A 100 -17.79 4.15 -12.26
C ASN A 100 -17.96 3.13 -11.12
N SER A 101 -17.04 3.16 -10.16
CA SER A 101 -17.05 2.25 -9.00
C SER A 101 -17.08 0.77 -9.34
N ALA A 102 -16.80 0.39 -10.59
CA ALA A 102 -16.56 -1.00 -10.95
C ALA A 102 -15.28 -1.50 -10.30
N GLU A 103 -15.21 -2.79 -9.96
CA GLU A 103 -14.01 -3.38 -9.39
C GLU A 103 -13.57 -4.60 -10.19
N LEU A 104 -12.25 -4.69 -10.45
CA LEU A 104 -11.60 -5.86 -11.05
C LEU A 104 -10.46 -6.30 -10.14
N ARG A 105 -10.56 -7.51 -9.58
CA ARG A 105 -9.66 -7.99 -8.54
C ARG A 105 -9.26 -9.44 -8.73
N GLY A 106 -8.00 -9.77 -8.44
CA GLY A 106 -7.52 -11.15 -8.33
C GLY A 106 -7.62 -11.96 -9.61
N VAL A 107 -7.33 -11.36 -10.76
CA VAL A 107 -7.37 -11.99 -12.08
C VAL A 107 -6.06 -11.77 -12.84
N THR A 108 -5.75 -12.65 -13.77
CA THR A 108 -4.72 -12.43 -14.79
C THR A 108 -5.40 -12.05 -16.10
N VAL A 109 -5.00 -10.92 -16.68
CA VAL A 109 -5.58 -10.42 -17.94
C VAL A 109 -4.50 -10.24 -18.98
N THR A 110 -4.78 -10.68 -20.21
CA THR A 110 -3.90 -10.49 -21.35
C THR A 110 -4.71 -10.12 -22.61
N ASN A 111 -4.10 -9.31 -23.50
CA ASN A 111 -4.67 -8.94 -24.78
C ASN A 111 -3.62 -9.08 -25.89
N LEU A 112 -3.65 -10.17 -26.63
CA LEU A 112 -2.68 -10.51 -27.68
C LEU A 112 -3.01 -9.89 -29.03
N ALA A 113 -4.15 -9.22 -29.19
CA ALA A 113 -4.52 -8.56 -30.43
C ALA A 113 -3.61 -7.35 -30.71
N SER A 114 -3.45 -7.01 -31.96
CA SER A 114 -2.71 -5.80 -32.37
C SER A 114 -3.24 -4.57 -31.62
N ARG A 115 -2.34 -3.81 -30.98
CA ARG A 115 -2.67 -2.66 -30.13
C ARG A 115 -3.65 -2.97 -28.99
N GLY A 116 -3.65 -4.23 -28.51
CA GLY A 116 -4.56 -4.68 -27.47
C GLY A 116 -4.14 -4.20 -26.08
N SER A 117 -5.05 -3.54 -25.37
CA SER A 117 -4.92 -3.13 -23.97
C SER A 117 -5.79 -4.03 -23.09
N ALA A 118 -5.28 -4.48 -21.92
CA ALA A 118 -6.05 -5.37 -21.06
C ALA A 118 -7.24 -4.65 -20.42
N VAL A 119 -7.06 -3.44 -19.91
CA VAL A 119 -8.13 -2.66 -19.26
C VAL A 119 -8.17 -1.25 -19.80
N TRP A 120 -9.36 -0.77 -20.12
CA TRP A 120 -9.67 0.58 -20.53
C TRP A 120 -10.58 1.27 -19.51
N ILE A 121 -10.16 2.46 -19.07
CA ILE A 121 -10.86 3.30 -18.10
C ILE A 121 -11.04 4.68 -18.72
N GLU A 122 -12.27 5.08 -19.01
CA GLU A 122 -12.54 6.35 -19.64
C GLU A 122 -13.52 7.17 -18.82
N SER A 123 -13.05 8.29 -18.25
CA SER A 123 -13.84 9.22 -17.44
C SER A 123 -14.65 8.53 -16.33
N SER A 124 -14.04 7.52 -15.71
CA SER A 124 -14.67 6.69 -14.65
C SER A 124 -13.74 6.49 -13.46
N THR A 125 -14.27 5.94 -12.38
CA THR A 125 -13.62 5.85 -11.06
C THR A 125 -13.55 4.42 -10.52
N PRO A 126 -13.07 3.44 -11.32
CA PRO A 126 -13.02 2.05 -10.89
C PRO A 126 -11.87 1.74 -9.94
N ILE A 127 -11.90 0.53 -9.39
CA ILE A 127 -10.80 -0.07 -8.64
C ILE A 127 -10.24 -1.26 -9.42
N VAL A 128 -8.91 -1.26 -9.63
CA VAL A 128 -8.17 -2.36 -10.22
C VAL A 128 -7.14 -2.83 -9.18
N ALA A 129 -7.33 -4.02 -8.61
CA ALA A 129 -6.54 -4.41 -7.45
C ALA A 129 -6.09 -5.88 -7.48
N ASN A 130 -4.90 -6.12 -6.91
CA ASN A 130 -4.37 -7.46 -6.62
C ASN A 130 -4.48 -8.44 -7.80
N SER A 131 -4.19 -7.93 -9.01
CA SER A 131 -4.32 -8.64 -10.28
C SER A 131 -3.00 -8.66 -11.04
N THR A 132 -2.91 -9.48 -12.07
CA THR A 132 -1.78 -9.54 -13.00
C THR A 132 -2.23 -9.11 -14.40
N PHE A 133 -1.52 -8.15 -15.00
CA PHE A 133 -1.75 -7.71 -16.38
C PHE A 133 -0.47 -8.00 -17.17
N THR A 134 -0.56 -8.96 -18.10
CA THR A 134 0.66 -9.48 -18.74
C THR A 134 0.49 -9.66 -20.25
N LYS A 135 1.62 -9.52 -20.97
CA LYS A 135 1.75 -9.85 -22.40
C LYS A 135 0.78 -9.11 -23.34
N SER A 136 0.12 -8.06 -22.87
CA SER A 136 -0.72 -7.24 -23.74
C SER A 136 0.13 -6.56 -24.81
N LYS A 137 -0.39 -6.48 -26.03
CA LYS A 137 0.35 -5.88 -27.16
C LYS A 137 0.45 -4.36 -27.08
N ARG A 138 -0.18 -3.77 -26.06
CA ARG A 138 -0.06 -2.35 -25.75
C ARG A 138 0.04 -2.15 -24.23
N GLU A 139 -1.02 -1.83 -23.52
CA GLU A 139 -0.96 -1.54 -22.07
C GLU A 139 -1.62 -2.61 -21.21
N GLY A 140 -1.15 -2.72 -19.98
CA GLY A 140 -1.89 -3.44 -18.94
C GLY A 140 -3.16 -2.67 -18.55
N VAL A 141 -3.04 -1.39 -18.20
CA VAL A 141 -4.19 -0.49 -17.92
C VAL A 141 -3.98 0.84 -18.63
N PHE A 142 -5.02 1.34 -19.29
CA PHE A 142 -5.08 2.68 -19.86
C PHE A 142 -6.23 3.48 -19.23
N ALA A 143 -5.91 4.62 -18.61
CA ALA A 143 -6.88 5.56 -18.07
C ALA A 143 -6.84 6.88 -18.83
N THR A 144 -8.01 7.42 -19.20
CA THR A 144 -8.15 8.60 -20.07
C THR A 144 -9.41 9.41 -19.76
N GLY A 145 -9.51 10.58 -20.39
CA GLY A 145 -10.59 11.54 -20.13
C GLY A 145 -10.43 12.17 -18.76
N ASP A 146 -11.48 12.18 -17.96
CA ASP A 146 -11.49 12.63 -16.56
C ASP A 146 -11.44 11.44 -15.59
N ALA A 147 -10.78 10.34 -15.97
CA ALA A 147 -10.71 9.14 -15.15
C ALA A 147 -10.00 9.39 -13.82
N ASN A 148 -10.48 8.73 -12.75
CA ASN A 148 -9.89 8.82 -11.42
C ASN A 148 -9.88 7.44 -10.74
N PRO A 149 -9.14 6.45 -11.31
CA PRO A 149 -9.11 5.09 -10.79
C PRO A 149 -8.26 4.96 -9.54
N VAL A 150 -8.50 3.87 -8.80
CA VAL A 150 -7.56 3.31 -7.83
C VAL A 150 -6.94 2.07 -8.46
N ILE A 151 -5.61 2.10 -8.71
CA ILE A 151 -4.85 0.98 -9.28
C ILE A 151 -3.84 0.56 -8.22
N GLN A 152 -4.09 -0.58 -7.53
CA GLN A 152 -3.30 -0.92 -6.35
C GLN A 152 -2.91 -2.39 -6.26
N GLY A 153 -1.65 -2.63 -5.86
CA GLY A 153 -1.16 -3.97 -5.56
C GLY A 153 -1.12 -4.93 -6.76
N ASN A 154 -1.08 -4.42 -7.99
CA ASN A 154 -1.06 -5.23 -9.20
C ASN A 154 0.36 -5.54 -9.67
N VAL A 155 0.48 -6.56 -10.52
CA VAL A 155 1.69 -6.87 -11.30
C VAL A 155 1.40 -6.58 -12.77
N PHE A 156 2.23 -5.75 -13.38
CA PHE A 156 2.25 -5.48 -14.82
C PHE A 156 3.53 -6.04 -15.41
N SER A 157 3.43 -7.05 -16.28
CA SER A 157 4.62 -7.70 -16.81
C SER A 157 4.54 -7.93 -18.32
N GLU A 158 5.65 -7.75 -19.01
CA GLU A 158 5.79 -8.09 -20.42
C GLU A 158 4.75 -7.41 -21.35
N ASN A 159 4.14 -6.29 -20.93
CA ASN A 159 3.27 -5.52 -21.81
C ASN A 159 4.12 -4.72 -22.80
N ALA A 160 3.76 -4.76 -24.08
CA ALA A 160 4.67 -4.29 -25.15
C ALA A 160 4.87 -2.75 -25.13
N ALA A 161 3.89 -1.97 -24.69
CA ALA A 161 4.03 -0.53 -24.56
C ALA A 161 4.21 -0.14 -23.07
N ASN A 162 3.17 -0.14 -22.27
CA ASN A 162 3.24 0.34 -20.89
C ASN A 162 2.63 -0.67 -19.92
N GLY A 163 3.15 -0.70 -18.69
CA GLY A 163 2.39 -1.33 -17.61
C GLY A 163 1.10 -0.55 -17.38
N ILE A 164 1.21 0.74 -17.13
CA ILE A 164 0.09 1.66 -16.90
C ILE A 164 0.26 2.89 -17.79
N ALA A 165 -0.82 3.39 -18.38
CA ALA A 165 -0.86 4.69 -19.07
C ALA A 165 -1.97 5.56 -18.50
N ILE A 166 -1.66 6.83 -18.21
CA ILE A 166 -2.60 7.84 -17.70
C ILE A 166 -2.52 9.07 -18.57
N ALA A 167 -3.63 9.44 -19.21
CA ALA A 167 -3.69 10.49 -20.22
C ALA A 167 -4.86 11.46 -20.02
N LYS A 168 -4.92 12.53 -20.80
CA LYS A 168 -5.93 13.61 -20.74
C LYS A 168 -5.94 14.29 -19.37
N ASN A 169 -7.10 14.51 -18.76
CA ASN A 169 -7.25 15.13 -17.45
C ASN A 169 -7.29 14.10 -16.32
N SER A 170 -6.87 12.86 -16.62
CA SER A 170 -6.99 11.77 -15.66
C SER A 170 -6.15 12.00 -14.42
N LYS A 171 -6.69 11.57 -13.31
CA LYS A 171 -6.07 11.57 -11.99
C LYS A 171 -5.92 10.11 -11.52
N GLY A 172 -6.07 9.87 -10.25
CA GLY A 172 -6.11 8.52 -9.69
C GLY A 172 -4.96 8.26 -8.73
N GLN A 173 -5.15 7.19 -7.98
CA GLN A 173 -4.17 6.71 -7.03
C GLN A 173 -3.55 5.41 -7.56
N ILE A 174 -2.25 5.46 -7.81
CA ILE A 174 -1.46 4.34 -8.33
C ILE A 174 -0.52 3.89 -7.21
N GLN A 175 -0.86 2.79 -6.52
CA GLN A 175 -0.16 2.44 -5.30
C GLN A 175 0.28 0.98 -5.22
N GLY A 176 1.53 0.75 -4.79
CA GLY A 176 2.04 -0.59 -4.49
C GLY A 176 2.05 -1.55 -5.67
N ASN A 177 2.08 -1.02 -6.90
CA ASN A 177 2.15 -1.85 -8.11
C ASN A 177 3.60 -2.18 -8.47
N VAL A 178 3.78 -3.31 -9.15
CA VAL A 178 5.05 -3.73 -9.73
C VAL A 178 4.90 -3.73 -11.26
N CYS A 179 5.73 -2.92 -11.95
CA CYS A 179 5.84 -2.95 -13.41
C CYS A 179 7.21 -3.51 -13.78
N VAL A 180 7.23 -4.60 -14.52
CA VAL A 180 8.47 -5.33 -14.85
C VAL A 180 8.46 -5.78 -16.31
N LYS A 181 9.58 -5.56 -17.02
CA LYS A 181 9.76 -5.99 -18.42
C LYS A 181 8.69 -5.44 -19.37
N THR A 182 8.26 -4.19 -19.16
CA THR A 182 7.36 -3.48 -20.06
C THR A 182 8.14 -2.44 -20.89
N GLY A 183 7.51 -1.83 -21.88
CA GLY A 183 8.12 -0.70 -22.59
C GLY A 183 8.39 0.43 -21.58
N TYR A 184 7.35 1.07 -21.07
CA TYR A 184 7.46 1.96 -19.91
C TYR A 184 6.71 1.34 -18.72
N GLY A 185 7.28 1.42 -17.52
CA GLY A 185 6.57 0.98 -16.32
C GLY A 185 5.25 1.75 -16.17
N ILE A 186 5.33 3.08 -16.21
CA ILE A 186 4.16 3.96 -16.31
C ILE A 186 4.44 5.14 -17.24
N ALA A 187 3.46 5.49 -18.07
CA ALA A 187 3.45 6.67 -18.92
C ALA A 187 2.33 7.64 -18.50
N ILE A 188 2.69 8.91 -18.26
CA ILE A 188 1.76 9.96 -17.82
C ILE A 188 1.87 11.11 -18.82
N SER A 189 0.75 11.54 -19.41
CA SER A 189 0.78 12.50 -20.50
C SER A 189 -0.35 13.53 -20.45
N GLU A 190 -0.22 14.53 -21.31
CA GLU A 190 -1.16 15.65 -21.47
C GLU A 190 -1.29 16.45 -20.16
N THR A 191 -2.46 16.58 -19.56
CA THR A 191 -2.68 17.32 -18.30
C THR A 191 -2.90 16.40 -17.09
N ALA A 192 -2.59 15.12 -17.26
CA ALA A 192 -2.81 14.12 -16.21
C ALA A 192 -2.04 14.43 -14.92
N SER A 193 -2.69 14.17 -13.79
CA SER A 193 -2.15 14.48 -12.47
C SER A 193 -2.41 13.38 -11.43
N PRO A 194 -2.01 12.12 -11.71
CA PRO A 194 -2.16 11.02 -10.74
C PRO A 194 -1.18 11.16 -9.57
N THR A 195 -1.48 10.44 -8.49
CA THR A 195 -0.56 10.25 -7.36
C THR A 195 0.02 8.84 -7.40
N LEU A 196 1.34 8.73 -7.44
CA LEU A 196 2.10 7.48 -7.48
C LEU A 196 2.76 7.26 -6.12
N ILE A 197 2.42 6.15 -5.44
CA ILE A 197 2.92 5.86 -4.10
C ILE A 197 3.39 4.41 -4.02
N ASP A 198 4.59 4.19 -3.47
CA ASP A 198 5.12 2.85 -3.17
C ASP A 198 5.13 1.89 -4.37
N ASN A 199 5.24 2.39 -5.62
CA ASN A 199 5.31 1.53 -6.79
C ASN A 199 6.75 1.12 -7.09
N LYS A 200 6.92 -0.04 -7.72
CA LYS A 200 8.21 -0.55 -8.21
C LYS A 200 8.19 -0.66 -9.73
N PHE A 201 9.18 -0.02 -10.38
CA PHE A 201 9.42 -0.05 -11.82
C PHE A 201 10.81 -0.63 -12.07
N THR A 202 10.88 -1.84 -12.61
CA THR A 202 12.16 -2.54 -12.77
C THR A 202 12.24 -3.30 -14.09
N GLU A 203 13.42 -3.36 -14.69
CA GLU A 203 13.67 -4.08 -15.95
C GLU A 203 12.77 -3.65 -17.12
N ASN A 204 12.21 -2.43 -17.07
CA ASN A 204 11.48 -1.85 -18.20
C ASN A 204 12.46 -1.15 -19.14
N ARG A 205 11.99 -0.67 -20.30
CA ARG A 205 12.79 0.25 -21.11
C ARG A 205 13.09 1.52 -20.32
N SER A 206 12.06 2.20 -19.79
CA SER A 206 12.21 3.24 -18.75
C SER A 206 11.15 3.01 -17.67
N GLY A 207 11.49 3.38 -16.42
CA GLY A 207 10.57 3.16 -15.31
C GLY A 207 9.34 4.07 -15.40
N ILE A 208 9.55 5.37 -15.41
CA ILE A 208 8.50 6.38 -15.41
C ILE A 208 8.77 7.40 -16.52
N ILE A 209 7.79 7.67 -17.36
CA ILE A 209 7.84 8.75 -18.34
C ILE A 209 6.68 9.73 -18.12
N ILE A 210 6.99 11.04 -18.10
CA ILE A 210 6.02 12.11 -17.84
C ILE A 210 6.18 13.15 -18.95
N SER A 211 5.07 13.49 -19.64
CA SER A 211 5.08 14.36 -20.80
C SER A 211 3.90 15.33 -20.83
N GLY A 212 3.91 16.24 -21.80
CA GLY A 212 2.87 17.27 -21.95
C GLY A 212 2.92 18.29 -20.82
N ASP A 213 1.77 18.63 -20.27
CA ASP A 213 1.60 19.52 -19.12
C ASP A 213 1.29 18.75 -17.83
N ALA A 214 1.65 17.47 -17.77
CA ALA A 214 1.32 16.60 -16.65
C ALA A 214 1.96 17.06 -15.33
N ARG A 215 1.22 16.88 -14.24
CA ARG A 215 1.58 17.30 -12.87
C ARG A 215 1.36 16.17 -11.84
N PRO A 216 1.95 14.99 -12.03
CA PRO A 216 1.80 13.91 -11.05
C PRO A 216 2.57 14.19 -9.76
N VAL A 217 2.14 13.51 -8.68
CA VAL A 217 2.84 13.46 -7.40
C VAL A 217 3.49 12.11 -7.23
N LEU A 218 4.79 12.05 -6.93
CA LEU A 218 5.55 10.81 -6.76
C LEU A 218 6.09 10.72 -5.34
N ARG A 219 5.73 9.64 -4.63
CA ARG A 219 6.19 9.40 -3.24
C ARG A 219 6.60 7.94 -3.06
N ASN A 220 7.79 7.75 -2.51
CA ASN A 220 8.34 6.43 -2.13
C ASN A 220 8.38 5.41 -3.28
N ASN A 221 8.45 5.83 -4.53
CA ASN A 221 8.54 4.90 -5.65
C ASN A 221 9.97 4.44 -5.84
N LEU A 222 10.14 3.21 -6.27
CA LEU A 222 11.43 2.63 -6.66
C LEU A 222 11.46 2.45 -8.18
N SER A 223 12.41 3.10 -8.86
CA SER A 223 12.66 2.88 -10.28
C SER A 223 14.13 2.49 -10.47
N GLU A 224 14.37 1.23 -10.73
CA GLU A 224 15.70 0.65 -10.77
C GLU A 224 15.89 -0.35 -11.92
N SER A 225 17.12 -0.50 -12.38
CA SER A 225 17.52 -1.52 -13.36
C SER A 225 16.73 -1.46 -14.68
N ASN A 226 16.20 -0.29 -15.04
CA ASN A 226 15.58 -0.09 -16.34
C ASN A 226 16.65 0.11 -17.42
N THR A 227 16.38 -0.31 -18.66
CA THR A 227 17.35 -0.30 -19.75
C THR A 227 17.79 1.11 -20.13
N ASP A 228 16.88 2.07 -20.12
CA ASP A 228 17.15 3.48 -20.38
C ASP A 228 17.12 4.26 -19.05
N ASP A 229 16.02 4.89 -18.70
CA ASP A 229 15.96 5.84 -17.59
C ASP A 229 15.07 5.37 -16.43
N GLY A 230 15.39 5.85 -15.24
CA GLY A 230 14.52 5.67 -14.06
C GLY A 230 13.28 6.57 -14.13
N LEU A 231 13.49 7.87 -14.33
CA LEU A 231 12.47 8.88 -14.51
C LEU A 231 12.85 9.79 -15.70
N THR A 232 11.98 9.88 -16.70
CA THR A 232 12.12 10.79 -17.83
C THR A 232 11.00 11.83 -17.81
N ILE A 233 11.36 13.11 -17.90
CA ILE A 233 10.42 14.24 -17.95
C ILE A 233 10.65 14.98 -19.28
N ILE A 234 9.59 15.23 -20.03
CA ILE A 234 9.66 15.93 -21.34
C ILE A 234 8.55 16.99 -21.46
N SER A 235 8.69 17.88 -22.39
CA SER A 235 7.77 19.01 -22.68
C SER A 235 7.64 19.95 -21.46
N ASN A 236 6.43 20.34 -21.08
CA ASN A 236 6.14 21.21 -19.95
C ASN A 236 5.80 20.44 -18.66
N ALA A 237 6.00 19.14 -18.65
CA ALA A 237 5.69 18.33 -17.48
C ALA A 237 6.49 18.80 -16.26
N LEU A 238 5.84 18.79 -15.09
CA LEU A 238 6.46 19.16 -13.83
C LEU A 238 5.89 18.30 -12.68
N PRO A 239 6.44 17.12 -12.47
CA PRO A 239 6.03 16.29 -11.34
C PRO A 239 6.46 16.90 -10.02
N ASP A 240 5.67 16.68 -8.98
CA ASP A 240 6.09 16.89 -7.59
C ASP A 240 6.81 15.62 -7.09
N ILE A 241 8.14 15.70 -6.97
CA ILE A 241 8.99 14.63 -6.45
C ILE A 241 9.55 14.98 -5.04
N GLY A 242 8.86 15.81 -4.31
CA GLY A 242 9.16 16.18 -2.94
C GLY A 242 9.26 17.66 -2.69
N SER A 243 8.86 18.06 -1.50
CA SER A 243 8.91 19.41 -0.97
C SER A 243 9.38 19.40 0.48
N THR A 244 9.70 20.56 1.07
CA THR A 244 10.21 20.68 2.44
C THR A 244 9.32 19.99 3.47
N ASN A 245 8.00 20.07 3.31
CA ASN A 245 7.05 19.49 4.24
C ASN A 245 6.56 18.09 3.83
N ASN A 246 6.95 17.60 2.64
CA ASN A 246 6.54 16.32 2.09
C ASN A 246 7.64 15.78 1.17
N PRO A 247 8.74 15.24 1.74
CA PRO A 247 9.86 14.69 0.98
C PRO A 247 9.41 13.62 -0.02
N GLY A 248 10.11 13.51 -1.15
CA GLY A 248 9.78 12.56 -2.21
C GLY A 248 9.89 11.11 -1.80
N GLY A 249 10.96 10.75 -1.11
CA GLY A 249 11.24 9.37 -0.70
C GLY A 249 11.45 8.41 -1.87
N ASN A 250 11.48 8.91 -3.11
CA ASN A 250 11.68 8.05 -4.28
C ASN A 250 13.14 7.61 -4.39
N ILE A 251 13.34 6.42 -4.95
CA ILE A 251 14.66 5.85 -5.22
C ILE A 251 14.78 5.61 -6.72
N PHE A 252 15.71 6.33 -7.35
CA PHE A 252 16.06 6.14 -8.75
C PHE A 252 17.52 5.70 -8.81
N ARG A 253 17.78 4.47 -9.24
CA ARG A 253 19.13 3.91 -9.22
C ARG A 253 19.37 2.81 -10.23
N ASN A 254 20.65 2.63 -10.61
CA ASN A 254 21.10 1.51 -11.43
C ASN A 254 20.41 1.44 -12.80
N ASN A 255 19.90 2.55 -13.33
CA ASN A 255 19.29 2.59 -14.66
C ASN A 255 20.37 2.75 -15.74
N GLY A 256 20.13 2.23 -16.93
CA GLY A 256 21.14 2.11 -17.98
C GLY A 256 21.72 3.46 -18.43
N LYS A 257 20.85 4.43 -18.73
CA LYS A 257 21.27 5.78 -19.16
C LYS A 257 21.29 6.74 -17.98
N PHE A 258 20.14 7.18 -17.52
CA PHE A 258 20.00 8.14 -16.44
C PHE A 258 19.08 7.61 -15.35
N ASP A 259 19.38 7.94 -14.10
CA ASP A 259 18.44 7.71 -13.00
C ASP A 259 17.31 8.74 -13.05
N LEU A 260 17.62 9.98 -13.49
CA LEU A 260 16.67 11.04 -13.75
C LEU A 260 17.09 11.86 -14.97
N GLN A 261 16.23 11.94 -15.98
CA GLN A 261 16.37 12.80 -17.13
C GLN A 261 15.25 13.87 -17.15
N ASN A 262 15.61 15.13 -16.97
CA ASN A 262 14.71 16.25 -17.19
C ASN A 262 15.04 16.94 -18.53
N ALA A 263 14.43 16.45 -19.61
CA ALA A 263 14.48 17.04 -20.94
C ALA A 263 13.33 18.07 -21.16
N GLY A 264 12.59 18.40 -20.12
CA GLY A 264 11.49 19.36 -20.14
C GLY A 264 11.94 20.82 -20.06
N SER A 265 10.99 21.73 -20.25
CA SER A 265 11.22 23.18 -20.16
C SER A 265 11.37 23.69 -18.73
N ASN A 266 10.69 23.04 -17.79
CA ASN A 266 10.63 23.45 -16.38
C ASN A 266 11.84 22.97 -15.58
N LYS A 267 12.25 23.76 -14.59
CA LYS A 267 13.22 23.34 -13.59
C LYS A 267 12.52 22.40 -12.59
N LEU A 268 13.07 21.22 -12.40
CA LEU A 268 12.60 20.24 -11.42
C LEU A 268 13.32 20.44 -10.09
N VAL A 269 12.59 20.47 -9.01
CA VAL A 269 13.16 20.45 -7.64
C VAL A 269 13.03 19.02 -7.09
N SER A 270 14.15 18.46 -6.65
CA SER A 270 14.22 17.13 -6.02
C SER A 270 14.56 17.28 -4.55
N LEU A 271 13.65 16.86 -3.67
CA LEU A 271 13.87 16.92 -2.23
C LEU A 271 13.52 15.58 -1.57
N GLY A 272 14.47 15.05 -0.79
CA GLY A 272 14.27 13.80 -0.04
C GLY A 272 14.23 12.54 -0.89
N ASN A 273 14.81 12.56 -2.11
CA ASN A 273 14.94 11.40 -2.99
C ASN A 273 16.37 10.83 -2.96
N GLN A 274 16.50 9.55 -3.26
CA GLN A 274 17.79 8.88 -3.45
C GLN A 274 18.07 8.77 -4.94
N ILE A 275 18.98 9.60 -5.44
CA ILE A 275 19.37 9.68 -6.85
C ILE A 275 20.89 9.87 -6.91
N ASN A 276 21.57 9.17 -7.80
CA ASN A 276 22.98 9.44 -8.06
C ASN A 276 23.11 10.71 -8.93
N PRO A 277 23.67 11.83 -8.42
CA PRO A 277 23.78 13.07 -9.19
C PRO A 277 24.56 12.92 -10.51
N ALA A 278 25.51 11.98 -10.59
CA ALA A 278 26.26 11.68 -11.83
C ALA A 278 25.40 11.01 -12.91
N LYS A 279 24.23 10.50 -12.55
CA LYS A 279 23.23 9.87 -13.43
C LYS A 279 22.00 10.77 -13.64
N VAL A 280 22.16 12.09 -13.47
CA VAL A 280 21.11 13.07 -13.68
C VAL A 280 21.48 13.99 -14.84
N THR A 281 20.49 14.31 -15.67
CA THR A 281 20.66 15.27 -16.78
C THR A 281 19.49 16.23 -16.85
N GLY A 282 19.76 17.46 -17.36
CA GLY A 282 18.76 18.51 -17.51
C GLY A 282 18.66 19.46 -16.31
N LYS A 283 17.61 20.27 -16.26
CA LYS A 283 17.41 21.31 -15.25
C LYS A 283 16.87 20.71 -13.94
N VAL A 284 17.72 20.15 -13.11
CA VAL A 284 17.36 19.58 -11.81
C VAL A 284 18.10 20.31 -10.69
N GLU A 285 17.36 20.72 -9.68
CA GLU A 285 17.89 21.27 -8.43
C GLU A 285 17.67 20.27 -7.31
N PHE A 286 18.74 19.90 -6.64
CA PHE A 286 18.68 19.11 -5.41
C PHE A 286 18.58 20.10 -4.23
N ALA A 287 17.40 20.13 -3.61
CA ALA A 287 17.23 20.91 -2.39
C ALA A 287 17.69 20.07 -1.20
N ASP A 288 18.51 20.67 -0.35
CA ASP A 288 18.91 20.04 0.89
C ASP A 288 17.70 19.90 1.81
N SER A 289 17.52 18.72 2.39
CA SER A 289 16.64 18.58 3.55
C SER A 289 17.15 19.53 4.63
N PRO A 290 16.29 20.31 5.31
CA PRO A 290 16.76 21.18 6.37
C PRO A 290 17.63 20.35 7.32
N THR A 291 18.90 20.72 7.43
CA THR A 291 19.86 20.08 8.33
C THR A 291 19.25 20.12 9.73
N PRO A 292 19.08 18.99 10.43
CA PRO A 292 18.66 19.05 11.81
C PRO A 292 19.66 19.93 12.55
N THR A 293 19.18 20.96 13.25
CA THR A 293 20.01 21.82 14.11
C THR A 293 20.87 20.89 14.95
N PRO A 294 22.20 21.06 14.96
CA PRO A 294 23.06 20.15 15.71
C PRO A 294 22.64 20.14 17.16
N THR A 295 22.21 19.00 17.64
CA THR A 295 22.00 18.75 19.07
C THR A 295 23.34 19.03 19.74
N PRO A 296 23.41 19.83 20.82
CA PRO A 296 24.66 20.10 21.50
C PRO A 296 25.33 18.76 21.84
N THR A 297 26.55 18.62 21.41
CA THR A 297 27.40 17.44 21.67
C THR A 297 27.44 17.20 23.17
N PRO A 298 27.06 16.02 23.67
CA PRO A 298 27.21 15.73 25.09
C PRO A 298 28.70 15.78 25.44
N THR A 299 29.01 16.49 26.53
CA THR A 299 30.35 16.54 27.09
C THR A 299 30.88 15.13 27.31
N PRO A 300 32.12 14.80 26.90
CA PRO A 300 32.63 13.44 27.01
C PRO A 300 32.66 12.98 28.48
N THR A 301 31.95 11.90 28.75
CA THR A 301 32.06 11.17 30.01
C THR A 301 33.44 10.52 30.09
N PRO A 302 34.14 10.56 31.23
CA PRO A 302 35.47 9.99 31.34
C PRO A 302 35.47 8.49 31.04
N THR A 303 36.43 8.07 30.19
CA THR A 303 36.65 6.69 29.76
C THR A 303 36.94 5.80 30.96
N PRO A 304 36.23 4.66 31.13
CA PRO A 304 36.59 3.69 32.17
C PRO A 304 37.91 2.97 31.83
N THR A 305 38.72 2.77 32.85
CA THR A 305 39.99 2.08 32.83
C THR A 305 39.83 0.63 32.33
N PRO A 306 40.70 0.10 31.47
CA PRO A 306 40.53 -1.24 30.90
C PRO A 306 40.64 -2.34 31.97
N THR A 307 39.68 -3.24 31.98
CA THR A 307 39.65 -4.47 32.74
C THR A 307 40.53 -5.53 32.06
N PRO A 308 41.33 -6.33 32.78
CA PRO A 308 42.27 -7.29 32.16
C PRO A 308 41.54 -8.40 31.40
N THR A 309 42.10 -8.74 30.25
CA THR A 309 41.68 -9.77 29.29
C THR A 309 41.73 -11.18 29.93
N PRO A 310 40.69 -12.02 29.83
CA PRO A 310 40.78 -13.40 30.23
C PRO A 310 41.54 -14.28 29.21
N ILE A 311 42.25 -15.27 29.75
CA ILE A 311 43.08 -16.24 29.06
C ILE A 311 42.20 -17.17 28.20
N PRO A 312 42.66 -17.59 26.99
CA PRO A 312 41.84 -18.42 26.09
C PRO A 312 41.70 -19.87 26.59
N VAL A 313 40.48 -20.38 26.55
CA VAL A 313 40.14 -21.79 26.80
C VAL A 313 40.30 -22.58 25.50
N PRO A 314 40.82 -23.83 25.51
CA PRO A 314 41.09 -24.62 24.30
C PRO A 314 39.80 -25.04 23.58
N ILE A 315 39.88 -25.00 22.23
CA ILE A 315 38.82 -25.34 21.29
C ILE A 315 38.59 -26.85 21.27
N PRO A 316 37.35 -27.37 21.40
CA PRO A 316 37.05 -28.78 21.20
C PRO A 316 37.04 -29.17 19.72
N THR A 317 37.49 -30.38 19.45
CA THR A 317 37.60 -31.04 18.13
C THR A 317 36.25 -31.17 17.42
N PRO A 318 36.14 -30.98 16.10
CA PRO A 318 34.86 -31.02 15.38
C PRO A 318 34.26 -32.43 15.28
N THR A 319 32.98 -32.55 15.63
CA THR A 319 32.17 -33.72 15.41
C THR A 319 31.67 -33.76 13.93
N PRO A 320 31.56 -34.92 13.27
CA PRO A 320 31.22 -35.01 11.86
C PRO A 320 29.82 -34.44 11.53
N THR A 321 29.77 -33.66 10.48
CA THR A 321 28.59 -32.99 9.92
C THR A 321 27.58 -34.01 9.39
N PRO A 322 26.29 -33.94 9.78
CA PRO A 322 25.24 -34.71 9.10
C PRO A 322 24.90 -34.10 7.74
N THR A 323 24.61 -34.97 6.80
CA THR A 323 24.19 -34.70 5.41
C THR A 323 23.02 -33.70 5.38
N PRO A 324 23.00 -32.70 4.47
CA PRO A 324 21.97 -31.71 4.45
C PRO A 324 20.62 -32.29 4.02
N THR A 325 19.64 -32.15 4.88
CA THR A 325 18.23 -32.29 4.56
C THR A 325 17.81 -31.14 3.64
N PRO A 326 16.99 -31.33 2.61
CA PRO A 326 16.61 -30.26 1.72
C PRO A 326 15.91 -29.13 2.48
N THR A 327 16.49 -27.94 2.36
CA THR A 327 15.98 -26.69 2.96
C THR A 327 14.59 -26.41 2.41
N PRO A 328 13.58 -26.19 3.25
CA PRO A 328 12.28 -25.73 2.77
C PRO A 328 12.42 -24.36 2.12
N THR A 329 11.80 -24.19 0.98
CA THR A 329 11.70 -22.90 0.26
C THR A 329 11.19 -21.82 1.21
N PRO A 330 11.85 -20.66 1.34
CA PRO A 330 11.43 -19.63 2.27
C PRO A 330 10.02 -19.13 1.94
N ALA A 331 9.17 -19.08 2.95
CA ALA A 331 7.86 -18.44 2.86
C ALA A 331 8.01 -16.92 2.62
N PRO A 332 7.05 -16.25 1.93
CA PRO A 332 7.18 -14.85 1.47
C PRO A 332 7.20 -13.76 2.57
N SER A 333 7.49 -14.06 3.81
CA SER A 333 7.26 -13.17 4.96
C SER A 333 8.47 -12.90 5.88
N ASP A 334 9.70 -13.19 5.46
CA ASP A 334 10.85 -12.93 6.33
C ASP A 334 11.34 -11.49 6.19
N LEU A 335 10.79 -10.64 7.07
CA LEU A 335 11.32 -9.31 7.32
C LEU A 335 12.68 -9.43 8.01
N THR A 336 13.70 -8.82 7.40
CA THR A 336 15.11 -9.05 7.79
C THR A 336 15.50 -8.36 9.10
N ASP A 337 14.80 -7.30 9.49
CA ASP A 337 15.15 -6.42 10.60
C ASP A 337 14.32 -6.65 11.88
N ILE A 338 13.48 -7.69 11.91
CA ILE A 338 12.66 -7.99 13.08
C ILE A 338 13.08 -9.26 13.83
N SER A 339 14.11 -9.98 13.35
CA SER A 339 14.46 -11.32 13.86
C SER A 339 14.69 -11.34 15.38
N ASN A 340 15.37 -10.33 15.91
CA ASN A 340 15.68 -10.17 17.34
C ASN A 340 14.93 -8.99 17.98
N HIS A 341 13.95 -8.42 17.29
CA HIS A 341 13.21 -7.28 17.82
C HIS A 341 12.10 -7.75 18.77
N TRP A 342 11.92 -7.08 19.89
CA TRP A 342 10.94 -7.44 20.91
C TRP A 342 9.50 -7.53 20.40
N ALA A 343 9.12 -6.71 19.41
CA ALA A 343 7.80 -6.70 18.79
C ALA A 343 7.65 -7.72 17.65
N ALA A 344 8.66 -8.56 17.37
CA ALA A 344 8.68 -9.44 16.20
C ALA A 344 7.45 -10.35 16.09
N ALA A 345 7.00 -10.92 17.21
CA ALA A 345 5.84 -11.80 17.23
C ALA A 345 4.55 -11.07 16.78
N PHE A 346 4.31 -9.87 17.30
CA PHE A 346 3.17 -9.03 16.91
C PHE A 346 3.23 -8.63 15.45
N ILE A 347 4.41 -8.23 14.96
CA ILE A 347 4.62 -7.81 13.57
C ILE A 347 4.35 -8.98 12.63
N ARG A 348 4.91 -10.18 12.89
CA ARG A 348 4.71 -11.36 12.04
C ARG A 348 3.24 -11.76 11.92
N GLU A 349 2.52 -11.76 13.02
CA GLU A 349 1.09 -12.10 12.99
C GLU A 349 0.26 -11.05 12.22
N LEU A 350 0.52 -9.76 12.40
CA LEU A 350 -0.15 -8.72 11.62
C LEU A 350 0.20 -8.76 10.12
N VAL A 351 1.42 -9.19 9.77
CA VAL A 351 1.82 -9.43 8.37
C VAL A 351 1.07 -10.63 7.79
N LYS A 352 0.96 -11.75 8.52
CA LYS A 352 0.16 -12.92 8.09
C LYS A 352 -1.31 -12.56 7.83
N LEU A 353 -1.86 -11.64 8.61
CA LEU A 353 -3.23 -11.14 8.47
C LEU A 353 -3.37 -10.06 7.39
N ASP A 354 -2.31 -9.73 6.68
CA ASP A 354 -2.23 -8.62 5.71
C ASP A 354 -2.65 -7.24 6.29
N ILE A 355 -2.60 -7.08 7.61
CA ILE A 355 -2.93 -5.81 8.28
C ILE A 355 -1.80 -4.80 8.11
N ILE A 356 -0.54 -5.26 8.19
CA ILE A 356 0.64 -4.46 7.93
C ILE A 356 1.52 -5.13 6.88
N LYS A 357 2.38 -4.33 6.24
CA LYS A 357 3.38 -4.82 5.29
C LYS A 357 4.75 -4.26 5.64
N GLY A 358 5.78 -5.02 5.33
CA GLY A 358 7.15 -4.52 5.32
C GLY A 358 7.40 -3.59 4.12
N PHE A 359 8.58 -3.00 4.10
CA PHE A 359 9.06 -2.24 2.97
C PHE A 359 9.60 -3.17 1.87
N PRO A 360 9.76 -2.66 0.64
CA PRO A 360 10.27 -3.46 -0.47
C PRO A 360 11.68 -4.04 -0.24
N ASP A 361 12.47 -3.42 0.63
CA ASP A 361 13.79 -3.88 1.07
C ASP A 361 13.71 -5.06 2.07
N ARG A 362 12.53 -5.63 2.28
CA ARG A 362 12.22 -6.69 3.24
C ARG A 362 12.47 -6.28 4.69
N THR A 363 12.45 -4.98 4.98
CA THR A 363 12.47 -4.45 6.35
C THR A 363 11.07 -4.04 6.81
N PHE A 364 10.87 -3.98 8.10
CA PHE A 364 9.67 -3.39 8.72
C PHE A 364 9.97 -2.02 9.31
N LYS A 365 11.22 -1.77 9.66
CA LYS A 365 11.72 -0.58 10.37
C LYS A 365 10.98 -0.38 11.70
N PRO A 366 11.04 -1.36 12.62
CA PRO A 366 10.21 -1.38 13.82
C PRO A 366 10.47 -0.18 14.74
N ASP A 367 11.69 0.36 14.74
CA ASP A 367 12.07 1.51 15.57
C ASP A 367 11.79 2.87 14.91
N ALA A 368 11.40 2.90 13.61
CA ALA A 368 11.01 4.13 12.96
C ALA A 368 9.65 4.63 13.48
N THR A 369 9.46 5.95 13.53
CA THR A 369 8.19 6.56 13.91
C THR A 369 7.10 6.35 12.83
N MET A 370 5.84 6.54 13.21
CA MET A 370 4.69 6.41 12.32
C MET A 370 3.91 7.72 12.26
N THR A 371 3.53 8.15 11.05
CA THR A 371 2.69 9.34 10.90
C THR A 371 1.22 9.04 11.21
N ARG A 372 0.45 10.08 11.52
CA ARG A 372 -0.98 9.99 11.80
C ARG A 372 -1.77 9.43 10.60
N ALA A 373 -1.36 9.76 9.38
CA ALA A 373 -1.97 9.21 8.16
C ALA A 373 -1.68 7.71 7.98
N GLN A 374 -0.44 7.28 8.22
CA GLN A 374 -0.07 5.86 8.19
C GLN A 374 -0.82 5.06 9.25
N TYR A 375 -0.98 5.64 10.42
CA TYR A 375 -1.75 5.03 11.50
C TYR A 375 -3.25 4.93 11.14
N ALA A 376 -3.84 5.95 10.51
CA ALA A 376 -5.22 5.88 10.02
C ALA A 376 -5.42 4.72 9.03
N ALA A 377 -4.48 4.54 8.10
CA ALA A 377 -4.52 3.43 7.14
C ALA A 377 -4.44 2.07 7.84
N LEU A 378 -3.58 1.94 8.85
CA LEU A 378 -3.47 0.72 9.66
C LEU A 378 -4.76 0.42 10.43
N LEU A 379 -5.39 1.42 11.05
CA LEU A 379 -6.66 1.26 11.77
C LEU A 379 -7.78 0.77 10.87
N VAL A 380 -7.88 1.33 9.67
CA VAL A 380 -8.90 0.91 8.70
C VAL A 380 -8.69 -0.54 8.28
N LYS A 381 -7.45 -0.96 8.03
CA LYS A 381 -7.12 -2.35 7.72
C LYS A 381 -7.42 -3.30 8.89
N ALA A 382 -7.04 -2.92 10.10
CA ALA A 382 -7.19 -3.75 11.29
C ALA A 382 -8.65 -3.90 11.73
N PHE A 383 -9.42 -2.81 11.69
CA PHE A 383 -10.72 -2.77 12.34
C PHE A 383 -11.90 -2.56 11.39
N ASN A 384 -11.65 -2.07 10.16
CA ASN A 384 -12.70 -1.68 9.19
C ASN A 384 -13.85 -0.91 9.87
N PRO A 385 -13.55 0.25 10.50
CA PRO A 385 -14.49 0.92 11.38
C PRO A 385 -15.77 1.33 10.64
N PRO A 386 -16.96 1.00 11.19
CA PRO A 386 -18.21 1.51 10.66
C PRO A 386 -18.35 3.01 10.94
N SER A 387 -19.11 3.71 10.11
CA SER A 387 -19.40 5.12 10.34
C SER A 387 -20.32 5.30 11.55
N LYS A 388 -19.80 6.00 12.58
CA LYS A 388 -20.54 6.36 13.82
C LYS A 388 -20.85 7.87 13.88
N ARG A 389 -20.25 8.68 13.00
CA ARG A 389 -20.50 10.13 12.90
C ARG A 389 -20.28 10.62 11.46
N THR A 390 -20.77 11.80 11.14
CA THR A 390 -20.61 12.41 9.81
C THR A 390 -19.13 12.70 9.51
N ALA A 391 -18.78 12.66 8.22
CA ALA A 391 -17.45 13.02 7.75
C ALA A 391 -17.09 14.47 8.14
N ASN A 392 -15.82 14.77 8.32
CA ASN A 392 -15.32 16.10 8.63
C ASN A 392 -14.32 16.58 7.55
N LYS A 393 -14.41 17.84 7.17
CA LYS A 393 -13.42 18.45 6.27
C LYS A 393 -12.27 19.02 7.10
N PHE A 394 -11.12 18.35 7.05
CA PHE A 394 -9.89 18.90 7.63
C PHE A 394 -9.20 19.83 6.64
N LYS A 395 -8.77 21.00 7.08
CA LYS A 395 -8.18 22.02 6.20
C LYS A 395 -6.88 21.59 5.52
N ASP A 396 -6.18 20.63 6.12
CA ASP A 396 -4.89 20.09 5.69
C ASP A 396 -4.97 18.65 5.11
N VAL A 397 -6.19 18.15 4.86
CA VAL A 397 -6.43 16.85 4.22
C VAL A 397 -7.34 17.08 3.01
N PRO A 398 -6.78 17.53 1.89
CA PRO A 398 -7.57 17.72 0.68
C PRO A 398 -8.07 16.37 0.14
N THR A 399 -9.14 16.39 -0.64
CA THR A 399 -9.79 15.16 -1.15
C THR A 399 -8.88 14.28 -2.01
N ASN A 400 -7.83 14.85 -2.56
CA ASN A 400 -6.79 14.14 -3.32
C ASN A 400 -5.61 13.66 -2.45
N PHE A 401 -5.64 13.87 -1.13
CA PHE A 401 -4.61 13.34 -0.24
C PHE A 401 -4.72 11.82 -0.17
N TRP A 402 -3.58 11.12 -0.30
CA TRP A 402 -3.56 9.66 -0.39
C TRP A 402 -4.32 8.95 0.72
N ALA A 403 -4.29 9.50 1.94
CA ALA A 403 -4.96 8.94 3.10
C ALA A 403 -6.34 9.56 3.36
N PHE A 404 -6.88 10.40 2.44
CA PHE A 404 -8.16 11.09 2.66
C PHE A 404 -9.26 10.13 3.09
N GLN A 405 -9.47 9.05 2.35
CA GLN A 405 -10.54 8.09 2.62
C GLN A 405 -10.34 7.37 3.95
N VAL A 406 -9.12 6.88 4.21
CA VAL A 406 -8.82 6.17 5.47
C VAL A 406 -8.85 7.11 6.68
N ILE A 407 -8.47 8.38 6.52
CA ILE A 407 -8.62 9.40 7.56
C ILE A 407 -10.10 9.66 7.85
N GLN A 408 -10.92 9.81 6.80
CA GLN A 408 -12.36 9.98 6.95
C GLN A 408 -12.99 8.77 7.64
N GLN A 409 -12.65 7.55 7.23
CA GLN A 409 -13.16 6.33 7.82
C GLN A 409 -12.72 6.16 9.29
N ALA A 410 -11.44 6.40 9.60
CA ALA A 410 -10.94 6.38 10.98
C ALA A 410 -11.59 7.47 11.86
N TYR A 411 -11.83 8.65 11.30
CA TYR A 411 -12.56 9.74 11.97
C TYR A 411 -14.02 9.34 12.20
N GLN A 412 -14.73 8.91 11.17
CA GLN A 412 -16.12 8.51 11.28
C GLN A 412 -16.33 7.34 12.24
N GLY A 413 -15.38 6.42 12.29
CA GLY A 413 -15.37 5.29 13.24
C GLY A 413 -14.95 5.66 14.66
N GLN A 414 -14.68 6.94 14.95
CA GLN A 414 -14.28 7.47 16.27
C GLN A 414 -12.89 6.99 16.75
N TYR A 415 -12.06 6.44 15.86
CA TYR A 415 -10.67 6.11 16.21
C TYR A 415 -9.77 7.34 16.27
N LEU A 416 -9.92 8.27 15.33
CA LEU A 416 -9.10 9.47 15.26
C LEU A 416 -9.95 10.73 15.22
N SER A 417 -9.42 11.80 15.81
CA SER A 417 -10.02 13.14 15.75
C SER A 417 -9.03 14.14 15.15
N GLY A 418 -9.54 15.27 14.66
CA GLY A 418 -8.75 16.42 14.30
C GLY A 418 -8.38 17.25 15.51
N PHE A 419 -7.67 18.33 15.25
CA PHE A 419 -7.28 19.33 16.25
C PHE A 419 -8.30 20.49 16.29
N PRO A 420 -8.34 21.26 17.40
CA PRO A 420 -9.25 22.39 17.53
C PRO A 420 -9.13 23.45 16.43
N ASP A 421 -7.97 23.55 15.80
CA ASP A 421 -7.70 24.46 14.69
C ASP A 421 -8.29 23.99 13.34
N GLY A 422 -9.02 22.87 13.32
CA GLY A 422 -9.61 22.28 12.11
C GLY A 422 -8.63 21.48 11.26
N SER A 423 -7.41 21.23 11.72
CA SER A 423 -6.43 20.35 11.05
C SER A 423 -6.52 18.91 11.51
N PHE A 424 -5.99 17.98 10.70
CA PHE A 424 -5.75 16.59 11.08
C PHE A 424 -4.28 16.31 11.34
N ARG A 425 -3.39 17.06 10.71
CA ARG A 425 -1.93 16.92 10.73
C ARG A 425 -1.46 15.55 10.26
N PRO A 426 -1.78 15.15 9.01
CA PRO A 426 -1.58 13.78 8.51
C PRO A 426 -0.12 13.34 8.52
N ASN A 427 0.82 14.25 8.29
CA ASN A 427 2.25 13.98 8.24
C ASN A 427 2.97 14.10 9.59
N GLN A 428 2.28 14.57 10.65
CA GLN A 428 2.82 14.58 11.99
C GLN A 428 2.92 13.16 12.53
N ASN A 429 4.01 12.83 13.22
CA ASN A 429 4.13 11.57 13.94
C ASN A 429 3.04 11.45 15.01
N ILE A 430 2.55 10.23 15.22
CA ILE A 430 1.56 9.99 16.26
C ILE A 430 2.25 9.66 17.58
N GLN A 431 1.80 10.29 18.67
CA GLN A 431 2.31 10.01 20.01
C GLN A 431 1.71 8.71 20.58
N ARG A 432 2.46 8.03 21.45
CA ARG A 432 1.99 6.78 22.08
C ARG A 432 0.64 6.93 22.76
N VAL A 433 0.43 7.99 23.53
CA VAL A 433 -0.86 8.23 24.19
C VAL A 433 -1.99 8.39 23.19
N GLN A 434 -1.75 9.01 22.04
CA GLN A 434 -2.76 9.17 21.00
C GLN A 434 -3.15 7.83 20.36
N VAL A 435 -2.20 6.89 20.23
CA VAL A 435 -2.49 5.50 19.79
C VAL A 435 -3.40 4.81 20.79
N ILE A 436 -3.11 4.90 22.08
CA ILE A 436 -3.89 4.27 23.17
C ILE A 436 -5.32 4.83 23.17
N VAL A 437 -5.46 6.16 23.24
CA VAL A 437 -6.77 6.85 23.21
C VAL A 437 -7.57 6.45 21.97
N SER A 438 -6.92 6.39 20.83
CA SER A 438 -7.55 6.01 19.56
C SER A 438 -8.15 4.59 19.60
N LEU A 439 -7.42 3.63 20.14
CA LEU A 439 -7.88 2.23 20.24
C LEU A 439 -9.05 2.10 21.22
N VAL A 440 -8.97 2.73 22.39
CA VAL A 440 -10.04 2.69 23.38
C VAL A 440 -11.33 3.30 22.85
N ASN A 441 -11.24 4.51 22.29
CA ASN A 441 -12.42 5.23 21.79
C ASN A 441 -13.02 4.56 20.53
N GLY A 442 -12.18 4.12 19.60
CA GLY A 442 -12.62 3.47 18.37
C GLY A 442 -13.35 2.15 18.63
N LEU A 443 -12.87 1.37 19.59
CA LEU A 443 -13.50 0.11 20.03
C LEU A 443 -14.68 0.33 20.99
N GLY A 444 -14.86 1.56 21.51
CA GLY A 444 -15.92 1.86 22.48
C GLY A 444 -15.70 1.16 23.83
N LEU A 445 -14.44 1.04 24.25
CA LEU A 445 -14.09 0.39 25.51
C LEU A 445 -14.33 1.35 26.68
N SER A 446 -14.74 0.81 27.81
CA SER A 446 -14.89 1.52 29.07
C SER A 446 -14.23 0.76 30.21
N ALA A 447 -13.72 1.49 31.20
CA ALA A 447 -13.15 0.90 32.40
C ALA A 447 -14.23 0.11 33.17
N THR A 448 -13.87 -1.05 33.66
CA THR A 448 -14.67 -1.78 34.63
C THR A 448 -14.31 -1.24 36.01
N GLY A 449 -15.16 -0.50 36.67
CA GLY A 449 -15.11 0.17 37.98
C GLY A 449 -14.01 -0.11 39.02
N ALA A 450 -13.02 -0.94 38.71
CA ALA A 450 -11.85 -1.22 39.51
C ALA A 450 -10.69 -0.27 39.15
N THR A 451 -9.99 0.27 40.12
CA THR A 451 -8.72 0.99 39.90
C THR A 451 -7.72 0.07 39.19
N ALA A 452 -7.06 0.57 38.12
CA ALA A 452 -5.98 -0.18 37.49
C ALA A 452 -4.91 -0.51 38.56
N LYS A 453 -4.51 -1.78 38.65
CA LYS A 453 -3.48 -2.22 39.59
C LYS A 453 -2.09 -1.70 39.24
N GLN A 454 -1.87 -1.34 37.96
CA GLN A 454 -0.59 -0.88 37.49
C GLN A 454 -0.53 0.66 37.52
N SER A 455 0.45 1.19 38.23
CA SER A 455 0.87 2.60 38.12
C SER A 455 2.11 2.74 37.25
N TYR A 456 2.18 3.81 36.48
CA TYR A 456 3.35 4.12 35.64
C TYR A 456 4.25 5.13 36.35
N ASP A 457 5.58 4.94 36.26
CA ASP A 457 6.57 5.85 36.85
C ASP A 457 6.47 7.27 36.27
N ASP A 458 6.00 7.36 35.02
CA ASP A 458 5.78 8.60 34.29
C ASP A 458 4.30 9.02 34.19
N GLN A 459 3.47 8.54 35.11
CA GLN A 459 2.02 8.81 35.14
C GLN A 459 1.69 10.32 35.13
N ALA A 460 2.52 11.14 35.75
CA ALA A 460 2.34 12.61 35.76
C ALA A 460 2.45 13.24 34.38
N LYS A 461 3.04 12.55 33.40
CA LYS A 461 3.15 13.00 32.00
C LYS A 461 1.95 12.61 31.14
N ILE A 462 0.99 11.85 31.67
CA ILE A 462 -0.23 11.49 30.95
C ILE A 462 -1.14 12.73 30.90
N PRO A 463 -1.49 13.21 29.69
CA PRO A 463 -2.42 14.34 29.55
C PRO A 463 -3.77 14.01 30.18
N ASP A 464 -4.44 15.01 30.76
CA ASP A 464 -5.71 14.82 31.48
C ASP A 464 -6.78 14.16 30.61
N TYR A 465 -6.84 14.50 29.35
CA TYR A 465 -7.80 13.91 28.40
C TYR A 465 -7.61 12.42 28.10
N ALA A 466 -6.49 11.84 28.53
CA ALA A 466 -6.12 10.46 28.21
C ALA A 466 -6.05 9.54 29.45
N LYS A 467 -6.30 10.07 30.63
CA LYS A 467 -6.14 9.31 31.89
C LYS A 467 -7.07 8.10 31.94
N ASP A 468 -8.33 8.28 31.61
CA ASP A 468 -9.35 7.24 31.66
C ASP A 468 -9.10 6.18 30.57
N GLU A 469 -8.66 6.60 29.39
CA GLU A 469 -8.33 5.67 28.30
C GLU A 469 -7.08 4.85 28.62
N VAL A 470 -6.07 5.46 29.26
CA VAL A 470 -4.88 4.70 29.72
C VAL A 470 -5.26 3.67 30.78
N ILE A 471 -6.11 4.03 31.74
CA ILE A 471 -6.64 3.07 32.74
C ILE A 471 -7.38 1.93 32.04
N THR A 472 -8.28 2.26 31.13
CA THR A 472 -9.07 1.30 30.36
C THR A 472 -8.17 0.36 29.55
N ALA A 473 -7.21 0.91 28.80
CA ALA A 473 -6.28 0.14 27.98
C ALA A 473 -5.38 -0.78 28.84
N THR A 474 -5.01 -0.33 30.05
CA THR A 474 -4.26 -1.15 31.01
C THR A 474 -5.10 -2.34 31.49
N GLN A 475 -6.33 -2.09 31.96
CA GLN A 475 -7.25 -3.15 32.40
C GLN A 475 -7.55 -4.18 31.30
N LYS A 476 -7.59 -3.74 30.04
CA LYS A 476 -7.82 -4.57 28.85
C LYS A 476 -6.55 -5.22 28.30
N GLN A 477 -5.41 -5.05 28.96
CA GLN A 477 -4.10 -5.58 28.53
C GLN A 477 -3.72 -5.15 27.07
N ILE A 478 -4.17 -3.98 26.66
CA ILE A 478 -3.83 -3.41 25.35
C ILE A 478 -2.44 -2.78 25.38
N ILE A 479 -1.97 -2.33 26.53
CA ILE A 479 -0.68 -1.64 26.68
C ILE A 479 0.46 -2.65 26.65
N VAL A 480 1.43 -2.36 25.79
CA VAL A 480 2.68 -3.10 25.65
C VAL A 480 3.84 -2.12 25.82
N ASN A 481 4.65 -2.29 26.86
CA ASN A 481 5.78 -1.42 27.18
C ASN A 481 7.10 -2.18 27.11
N HIS A 482 8.05 -1.68 26.37
CA HIS A 482 9.41 -2.23 26.26
C HIS A 482 10.45 -1.13 26.44
N PRO A 483 11.56 -1.39 27.14
CA PRO A 483 11.88 -2.60 27.92
C PRO A 483 11.25 -2.58 29.33
N ASN A 484 10.76 -1.43 29.81
CA ASN A 484 10.25 -1.26 31.17
C ASN A 484 8.71 -1.17 31.17
N LEU A 485 8.05 -2.14 31.81
CA LEU A 485 6.59 -2.19 31.92
C LEU A 485 5.97 -0.94 32.58
N LYS A 486 6.71 -0.28 33.46
CA LYS A 486 6.27 0.91 34.20
C LYS A 486 6.48 2.23 33.46
N GLN A 487 7.09 2.21 32.28
CA GLN A 487 7.33 3.39 31.47
C GLN A 487 6.35 3.47 30.30
N LEU A 488 5.33 4.32 30.42
CA LEU A 488 4.33 4.52 29.37
C LEU A 488 4.85 5.37 28.21
N ASN A 489 5.72 6.34 28.48
CA ASN A 489 6.24 7.29 27.50
C ASN A 489 5.13 8.01 26.71
N PRO A 490 4.11 8.63 27.35
CA PRO A 490 2.85 9.01 26.72
C PRO A 490 3.02 10.03 25.61
N THR A 491 3.91 11.01 25.76
CA THR A 491 4.10 12.14 24.84
C THR A 491 5.17 11.89 23.76
N ARG A 492 5.88 10.75 23.84
CA ARG A 492 6.87 10.37 22.83
C ARG A 492 6.17 9.87 21.56
N ASP A 493 6.77 10.13 20.40
CA ASP A 493 6.34 9.56 19.14
C ASP A 493 6.38 8.02 19.20
N ALA A 494 5.30 7.39 18.78
CA ALA A 494 5.21 5.94 18.74
C ALA A 494 6.04 5.37 17.60
N THR A 495 6.76 4.28 17.88
CA THR A 495 7.44 3.53 16.83
C THR A 495 6.50 2.57 16.13
N ARG A 496 6.84 2.14 14.91
CA ARG A 496 6.06 1.19 14.13
C ARG A 496 5.89 -0.16 14.85
N GLY A 497 6.91 -0.60 15.58
CA GLY A 497 6.86 -1.81 16.42
C GLY A 497 5.90 -1.68 17.60
N GLU A 498 5.90 -0.53 18.26
CA GLU A 498 4.99 -0.24 19.37
C GLU A 498 3.53 -0.15 18.89
N VAL A 499 3.29 0.54 17.78
CA VAL A 499 1.95 0.61 17.18
C VAL A 499 1.46 -0.77 16.80
N ALA A 500 2.32 -1.62 16.19
CA ALA A 500 1.97 -2.99 15.85
C ALA A 500 1.55 -3.80 17.09
N ALA A 501 2.31 -3.70 18.18
CA ALA A 501 2.01 -4.42 19.43
C ALA A 501 0.69 -3.94 20.07
N LEU A 502 0.46 -2.63 20.16
CA LEU A 502 -0.77 -2.05 20.71
C LEU A 502 -2.00 -2.43 19.89
N VAL A 503 -1.91 -2.34 18.55
CA VAL A 503 -3.00 -2.72 17.63
C VAL A 503 -3.29 -4.23 17.72
N TYR A 504 -2.25 -5.06 17.81
CA TYR A 504 -2.45 -6.50 17.98
C TYR A 504 -3.19 -6.83 19.28
N GLN A 505 -2.80 -6.23 20.39
CA GLN A 505 -3.47 -6.44 21.68
C GLN A 505 -4.94 -5.94 21.65
N ALA A 506 -5.20 -4.85 20.96
CA ALA A 506 -6.58 -4.39 20.75
C ALA A 506 -7.41 -5.39 19.90
N LEU A 507 -6.80 -6.07 18.93
CA LEU A 507 -7.45 -7.17 18.20
C LEU A 507 -7.66 -8.41 19.08
N VAL A 508 -6.78 -8.70 20.04
CA VAL A 508 -6.96 -9.77 21.04
C VAL A 508 -8.15 -9.47 21.95
N ASP A 509 -8.24 -8.24 22.50
CA ASP A 509 -9.40 -7.83 23.32
C ASP A 509 -10.71 -7.91 22.53
N ALA A 510 -10.68 -7.52 21.25
CA ALA A 510 -11.81 -7.65 20.33
C ALA A 510 -12.11 -9.11 19.89
N LYS A 511 -11.37 -10.10 20.37
CA LYS A 511 -11.49 -11.54 20.05
C LYS A 511 -11.35 -11.86 18.56
N ARG A 512 -10.56 -11.07 17.85
CA ARG A 512 -10.33 -11.26 16.40
C ARG A 512 -9.09 -12.08 16.09
N VAL A 513 -8.14 -12.17 17.05
CA VAL A 513 -6.89 -12.91 16.93
C VAL A 513 -6.58 -13.62 18.25
N ALA A 514 -5.75 -14.67 18.19
CA ALA A 514 -5.27 -15.37 19.37
C ALA A 514 -4.27 -14.52 20.18
N ALA A 515 -4.22 -14.70 21.49
CA ALA A 515 -3.25 -14.01 22.33
C ALA A 515 -1.81 -14.46 22.02
N ILE A 516 -0.87 -13.52 22.05
CA ILE A 516 0.57 -13.78 22.01
C ILE A 516 1.11 -13.70 23.43
N ASN A 517 1.93 -14.69 23.82
CA ASN A 517 2.66 -14.60 25.07
C ASN A 517 3.85 -13.64 24.92
N SER A 518 3.86 -12.55 25.67
CA SER A 518 4.94 -11.56 25.68
C SER A 518 5.14 -10.99 27.06
N ALA A 519 6.39 -10.93 27.50
CA ALA A 519 6.77 -10.36 28.80
C ALA A 519 6.53 -8.83 28.88
N TYR A 520 6.20 -8.19 27.76
CA TYR A 520 6.02 -6.74 27.66
C TYR A 520 4.55 -6.29 27.69
N ILE A 521 3.61 -7.22 27.76
CA ILE A 521 2.18 -6.89 27.94
C ILE A 521 1.97 -6.47 29.40
N VAL A 522 1.40 -5.29 29.58
CA VAL A 522 1.12 -4.77 30.92
C VAL A 522 -0.09 -5.50 31.48
N ALA A 523 0.08 -6.13 32.65
CA ALA A 523 -1.01 -6.78 33.38
C ALA A 523 -1.99 -5.71 33.92
N GLY A 524 -3.29 -5.96 33.72
CA GLY A 524 -4.38 -5.10 34.21
C GLY A 524 -4.68 -5.25 35.71
#